data_d03cbc7f3dc9dc338decd432c542d01c
#
_entry.id   d03cbc7f3dc9dc338decd432c542d01c
#
_cell.length_a   1.000
_cell.length_b   1.000
_cell.length_c   1.000
_cell.angle_alpha   90.00
_cell.angle_beta   90.00
_cell.angle_gamma   90.00
#
_symmetry.space_group_name_H-M   'P 1'
#
loop_
_entity.id
_entity.type
_entity.pdbx_description
1 polymer ?
#
loop_
_entity_poly.entity_id
_entity_poly.type
_entity_poly.pdbx_seq_one_letter_code
_entity_poly.pdbx_strand_id
1 'polypeptide(L)'
;RVQTNRMGPLRMEASVDLPGWLGAARRAEITRLAVATGVAPLTKLCLMKASYLFCMANEVQWMVIGARNEALIRNYRRLGFVDVLGRDQEVPLAHTGGLLHRIMAFDVASAERSWATARHPLYGFMVQTRHEDLLVDLPRPVPATLAGTLFEVLFGTVTLAAA
;
A
#
# COMPACT_ATOMS: atom_id res chain seq x y z
N ARG A 1 -9.10 -4.05 -1.37
CA ARG A 1 -9.56 -2.65 -1.33
C ARG A 1 -8.42 -1.76 -0.86
N VAL A 2 -8.19 -0.65 -1.55
CA VAL A 2 -7.30 0.43 -1.14
C VAL A 2 -8.14 1.67 -0.86
N GLN A 3 -7.89 2.36 0.25
CA GLN A 3 -8.54 3.60 0.64
C GLN A 3 -7.45 4.61 1.04
N THR A 4 -7.47 5.79 0.44
CA THR A 4 -6.56 6.88 0.80
C THR A 4 -7.19 7.82 1.83
N ASN A 5 -6.38 8.53 2.61
CA ASN A 5 -6.84 9.54 3.56
C ASN A 5 -7.21 10.90 2.91
N ARG A 6 -7.23 10.99 1.57
CA ARG A 6 -7.64 12.22 0.85
C ARG A 6 -9.11 12.59 1.03
N MET A 7 -9.96 11.57 1.21
CA MET A 7 -11.42 11.73 1.34
C MET A 7 -11.91 11.61 2.80
N GLY A 8 -11.01 11.61 3.75
CA GLY A 8 -11.31 11.48 5.17
C GLY A 8 -10.42 10.44 5.86
N PRO A 9 -10.62 10.20 7.15
CA PRO A 9 -9.79 9.30 7.92
C PRO A 9 -9.84 7.87 7.38
N LEU A 10 -8.77 7.13 7.59
CA LEU A 10 -8.73 5.70 7.29
C LEU A 10 -9.64 4.93 8.25
N ARG A 11 -10.13 3.76 7.84
CA ARG A 11 -11.06 2.98 8.68
C ARG A 11 -10.45 2.54 10.00
N MET A 12 -9.16 2.24 10.00
CA MET A 12 -8.46 1.87 11.24
C MET A 12 -8.34 3.03 12.23
N GLU A 13 -8.35 4.28 11.77
CA GLU A 13 -8.25 5.47 12.63
C GLU A 13 -9.47 5.65 13.54
N ALA A 14 -10.57 4.95 13.28
CA ALA A 14 -11.69 4.84 14.22
C ALA A 14 -11.38 3.99 15.45
N SER A 15 -10.28 3.25 15.44
CA SER A 15 -9.92 2.30 16.51
C SER A 15 -8.52 2.51 17.05
N VAL A 16 -7.67 3.26 16.37
CA VAL A 16 -6.27 3.45 16.74
C VAL A 16 -5.78 4.84 16.33
N ASP A 17 -5.13 5.52 17.25
CA ASP A 17 -4.41 6.75 16.98
C ASP A 17 -3.07 6.39 16.32
N LEU A 18 -2.91 6.80 15.06
CA LEU A 18 -1.67 6.60 14.36
C LEU A 18 -0.61 7.60 14.85
N PRO A 19 0.64 7.17 15.03
CA PRO A 19 1.71 8.04 15.55
C PRO A 19 1.97 9.23 14.61
N GLY A 20 2.50 10.32 15.18
CA GLY A 20 2.69 11.60 14.50
C GLY A 20 3.50 11.51 13.21
N TRP A 21 4.46 10.58 13.11
CA TRP A 21 5.27 10.38 11.90
C TRP A 21 4.44 9.86 10.70
N LEU A 22 3.27 9.25 10.95
CA LEU A 22 2.28 8.92 9.93
C LEU A 22 1.23 10.04 9.76
N GLY A 23 1.03 10.90 10.76
CA GLY A 23 -0.13 11.79 10.89
C GLY A 23 -0.33 12.76 9.73
N ALA A 24 0.72 13.48 9.32
CA ALA A 24 0.65 14.48 8.25
C ALA A 24 0.84 13.90 6.84
N ALA A 25 1.20 12.64 6.71
CA ALA A 25 1.53 12.00 5.45
C ALA A 25 0.28 11.61 4.65
N ARG A 26 0.41 11.53 3.31
CA ARG A 26 -0.57 10.85 2.47
C ARG A 26 -0.50 9.36 2.72
N ARG A 27 -1.60 8.77 3.15
CA ARG A 27 -1.69 7.36 3.57
C ARG A 27 -2.74 6.61 2.78
N ALA A 28 -2.51 5.32 2.60
CA ALA A 28 -3.52 4.40 2.11
C ALA A 28 -3.65 3.20 3.05
N GLU A 29 -4.87 2.84 3.38
CA GLU A 29 -5.19 1.60 4.08
C GLU A 29 -5.54 0.52 3.08
N ILE A 30 -4.88 -0.64 3.19
CA ILE A 30 -5.18 -1.82 2.40
C ILE A 30 -5.91 -2.83 3.26
N THR A 31 -7.12 -3.16 2.84
CA THR A 31 -7.98 -4.11 3.54
C THR A 31 -8.41 -5.24 2.61
N ARG A 32 -8.69 -6.40 3.20
CA ARG A 32 -9.29 -7.54 2.48
C ARG A 32 -8.49 -8.00 1.27
N LEU A 33 -7.15 -8.02 1.39
CA LEU A 33 -6.32 -8.68 0.39
C LEU A 33 -6.51 -10.20 0.54
N ALA A 34 -7.36 -10.76 -0.28
CA ALA A 34 -7.67 -12.18 -0.29
C ALA A 34 -7.62 -12.71 -1.72
N VAL A 35 -7.18 -13.95 -1.87
CA VAL A 35 -7.25 -14.73 -3.11
C VAL A 35 -7.99 -16.03 -2.84
N ALA A 36 -8.74 -16.51 -3.81
CA ALA A 36 -9.45 -17.79 -3.69
C ALA A 36 -8.47 -18.95 -3.51
N THR A 37 -8.94 -20.02 -2.91
CA THR A 37 -8.17 -21.25 -2.79
C THR A 37 -7.90 -21.81 -4.19
N GLY A 38 -6.69 -22.29 -4.42
CA GLY A 38 -6.30 -22.88 -5.71
C GLY A 38 -5.80 -21.86 -6.77
N VAL A 39 -5.88 -20.56 -6.48
CA VAL A 39 -5.33 -19.54 -7.37
C VAL A 39 -3.79 -19.51 -7.27
N ALA A 40 -3.14 -19.27 -8.39
CA ALA A 40 -1.67 -19.24 -8.48
C ALA A 40 -1.06 -18.25 -7.45
N PRO A 41 0.04 -18.61 -6.79
CA PRO A 41 0.72 -17.73 -5.82
C PRO A 41 1.09 -16.35 -6.40
N LEU A 42 1.35 -16.30 -7.70
CA LEU A 42 1.65 -15.07 -8.44
C LEU A 42 0.52 -14.04 -8.35
N THR A 43 -0.74 -14.47 -8.33
CA THR A 43 -1.91 -13.56 -8.22
C THR A 43 -1.82 -12.69 -6.97
N LYS A 44 -1.42 -13.26 -5.84
CA LYS A 44 -1.23 -12.48 -4.61
C LYS A 44 -0.13 -11.42 -4.77
N LEU A 45 0.96 -11.77 -5.41
CA LEU A 45 2.06 -10.83 -5.69
C LEU A 45 1.61 -9.73 -6.67
N CYS A 46 0.82 -10.07 -7.69
CA CYS A 46 0.22 -9.09 -8.60
C CYS A 46 -0.70 -8.11 -7.86
N LEU A 47 -1.55 -8.59 -6.94
CA LEU A 47 -2.41 -7.71 -6.13
C LEU A 47 -1.60 -6.78 -5.20
N MET A 48 -0.50 -7.28 -4.65
CA MET A 48 0.41 -6.45 -3.85
C MET A 48 1.09 -5.39 -4.72
N LYS A 49 1.56 -5.77 -5.91
CA LYS A 49 2.13 -4.84 -6.87
C LYS A 49 1.10 -3.80 -7.34
N ALA A 50 -0.13 -4.21 -7.65
CA ALA A 50 -1.22 -3.29 -8.00
C ALA A 50 -1.46 -2.26 -6.88
N SER A 51 -1.46 -2.71 -5.62
CA SER A 51 -1.61 -1.82 -4.46
C SER A 51 -0.43 -0.83 -4.34
N TYR A 52 0.79 -1.30 -4.57
CA TYR A 52 1.98 -0.46 -4.58
C TYR A 52 1.93 0.59 -5.70
N LEU A 53 1.64 0.17 -6.93
CA LEU A 53 1.52 1.07 -8.09
C LEU A 53 0.40 2.09 -7.89
N PHE A 54 -0.75 1.67 -7.34
CA PHE A 54 -1.82 2.60 -6.98
C PHE A 54 -1.34 3.66 -5.99
N CYS A 55 -0.60 3.25 -4.95
CA CYS A 55 -0.04 4.19 -3.98
C CYS A 55 0.93 5.17 -4.64
N MET A 56 1.79 4.70 -5.53
CA MET A 56 2.71 5.54 -6.32
C MET A 56 1.94 6.54 -7.17
N ALA A 57 0.92 6.09 -7.91
CA ALA A 57 0.09 6.94 -8.78
C ALA A 57 -0.68 8.04 -8.01
N ASN A 58 -1.02 7.76 -6.75
CA ASN A 58 -1.74 8.70 -5.89
C ASN A 58 -0.83 9.47 -4.91
N GLU A 59 0.48 9.41 -5.11
CA GLU A 59 1.49 10.07 -4.26
C GLU A 59 1.33 9.72 -2.77
N VAL A 60 0.90 8.50 -2.49
CA VAL A 60 0.81 7.97 -1.13
C VAL A 60 2.21 7.73 -0.61
N GLN A 61 2.51 8.27 0.56
CA GLN A 61 3.80 8.08 1.22
C GLN A 61 3.83 6.79 2.03
N TRP A 62 2.74 6.48 2.71
CA TRP A 62 2.64 5.33 3.60
C TRP A 62 1.44 4.44 3.29
N MET A 63 1.71 3.17 3.10
CA MET A 63 0.70 2.12 3.03
C MET A 63 0.54 1.50 4.41
N VAL A 64 -0.67 1.46 4.96
CA VAL A 64 -0.95 0.88 6.28
C VAL A 64 -1.88 -0.31 6.17
N ILE A 65 -1.67 -1.30 7.02
CA ILE A 65 -2.44 -2.54 7.05
C ILE A 65 -2.69 -2.99 8.49
N GLY A 66 -3.78 -3.73 8.69
CA GLY A 66 -3.98 -4.55 9.87
C GLY A 66 -3.70 -6.03 9.55
N ALA A 67 -2.79 -6.66 10.27
CA ALA A 67 -2.42 -8.06 10.09
C ALA A 67 -2.73 -8.86 11.37
N ARG A 68 -3.36 -10.05 11.22
CA ARG A 68 -3.75 -10.93 12.35
C ARG A 68 -2.93 -12.21 12.46
N ASN A 69 -2.37 -12.63 11.35
CA ASN A 69 -1.74 -13.94 11.23
C ASN A 69 -0.24 -13.79 11.17
N GLU A 70 0.48 -14.53 12.02
CA GLU A 70 1.94 -14.48 12.08
C GLU A 70 2.62 -14.77 10.73
N ALA A 71 2.05 -15.65 9.91
CA ALA A 71 2.59 -15.91 8.58
C ALA A 71 2.45 -14.70 7.65
N LEU A 72 1.33 -13.97 7.74
CA LEU A 72 1.13 -12.71 7.01
C LEU A 72 2.07 -11.63 7.52
N ILE A 73 2.20 -11.47 8.84
CA ILE A 73 3.10 -10.50 9.46
C ILE A 73 4.54 -10.73 9.00
N ARG A 74 5.02 -11.98 9.01
CA ARG A 74 6.36 -12.32 8.49
C ARG A 74 6.50 -11.97 7.00
N ASN A 75 5.47 -12.21 6.19
CA ASN A 75 5.51 -11.89 4.76
C ASN A 75 5.55 -10.37 4.53
N TYR A 76 4.77 -9.60 5.30
CA TYR A 76 4.79 -8.14 5.22
C TYR A 76 6.14 -7.57 5.68
N ARG A 77 6.72 -8.09 6.77
CA ARG A 77 8.06 -7.69 7.20
C ARG A 77 9.13 -7.95 6.14
N ARG A 78 9.04 -9.09 5.42
CA ARG A 78 9.94 -9.38 4.30
C ARG A 78 9.82 -8.36 3.17
N LEU A 79 8.66 -7.76 2.98
CA LEU A 79 8.45 -6.70 1.98
C LEU A 79 8.93 -5.32 2.46
N GLY A 80 9.23 -5.18 3.75
CA GLY A 80 9.69 -3.92 4.34
C GLY A 80 8.63 -3.21 5.19
N PHE A 81 7.49 -3.85 5.50
CA PHE A 81 6.56 -3.31 6.49
C PHE A 81 7.17 -3.35 7.89
N VAL A 82 6.91 -2.29 8.64
CA VAL A 82 7.32 -2.13 10.04
C VAL A 82 6.11 -2.03 10.96
N ASP A 83 6.26 -2.43 12.22
CA ASP A 83 5.19 -2.24 13.21
C ASP A 83 5.01 -0.74 13.50
N VAL A 84 3.76 -0.29 13.49
CA VAL A 84 3.39 1.13 13.73
C VAL A 84 3.36 1.44 15.22
N LEU A 85 2.80 0.53 15.98
CA LEU A 85 2.77 0.56 17.43
C LEU A 85 3.95 -0.23 18.00
N GLY A 86 4.01 -0.42 19.29
CA GLY A 86 5.05 -1.24 19.89
C GLY A 86 5.16 -2.64 19.27
N ARG A 87 6.34 -3.24 19.35
CA ARG A 87 6.57 -4.60 18.89
C ARG A 87 5.57 -5.54 19.56
N ASP A 88 4.92 -6.37 18.75
CA ASP A 88 3.92 -7.36 19.19
C ASP A 88 2.63 -6.75 19.77
N GLN A 89 2.44 -5.43 19.68
CA GLN A 89 1.22 -4.77 20.12
C GLN A 89 0.10 -5.00 19.09
N GLU A 90 -1.03 -5.51 19.57
CA GLU A 90 -2.25 -5.69 18.79
C GLU A 90 -3.37 -4.80 19.30
N VAL A 91 -4.22 -4.34 18.40
CA VAL A 91 -5.39 -3.52 18.73
C VAL A 91 -6.65 -4.07 18.07
N PRO A 92 -7.81 -3.97 18.73
CA PRO A 92 -9.08 -4.37 18.13
C PRO A 92 -9.49 -3.34 17.08
N LEU A 93 -9.78 -3.78 15.85
CA LEU A 93 -10.27 -2.91 14.79
C LEU A 93 -11.79 -3.01 14.65
N ALA A 94 -12.52 -1.90 14.86
CA ALA A 94 -13.98 -1.85 14.82
C ALA A 94 -14.55 -2.38 13.49
N HIS A 95 -13.94 -2.03 12.36
CA HIS A 95 -14.40 -2.44 11.03
C HIS A 95 -14.18 -3.94 10.72
N THR A 96 -13.56 -4.68 11.63
CA THR A 96 -13.38 -6.13 11.55
C THR A 96 -14.19 -6.89 12.61
N GLY A 97 -15.09 -6.21 13.33
CA GLY A 97 -15.83 -6.78 14.45
C GLY A 97 -15.00 -6.86 15.74
N GLY A 98 -14.04 -5.98 15.92
CA GLY A 98 -13.21 -5.94 17.14
C GLY A 98 -12.09 -6.99 17.18
N LEU A 99 -11.79 -7.62 16.08
CA LEU A 99 -10.69 -8.59 16.01
C LEU A 99 -9.34 -7.90 16.16
N LEU A 100 -8.44 -8.54 16.93
CA LEU A 100 -7.10 -8.03 17.19
C LEU A 100 -6.24 -8.05 15.93
N HIS A 101 -5.54 -6.94 15.68
CA HIS A 101 -4.63 -6.78 14.55
C HIS A 101 -3.36 -6.07 14.98
N ARG A 102 -2.25 -6.50 14.44
CA ARG A 102 -1.02 -5.75 14.43
C ARG A 102 -1.08 -4.70 13.33
N ILE A 103 -0.86 -3.44 13.66
CA ILE A 103 -0.84 -2.36 12.69
C ILE A 103 0.57 -2.24 12.12
N MET A 104 0.67 -2.31 10.80
CA MET A 104 1.96 -2.23 10.10
C MET A 104 1.92 -1.16 9.02
N ALA A 105 3.04 -0.52 8.77
CA ALA A 105 3.22 0.50 7.75
C ALA A 105 4.38 0.16 6.81
N PHE A 106 4.25 0.60 5.57
CA PHE A 106 5.25 0.45 4.52
C PHE A 106 5.54 1.80 3.88
N ASP A 107 6.80 2.18 3.83
CA ASP A 107 7.26 3.41 3.19
C ASP A 107 7.28 3.26 1.67
N VAL A 108 6.22 3.72 1.01
CA VAL A 108 6.07 3.68 -0.45
C VAL A 108 7.10 4.57 -1.13
N ALA A 109 7.37 5.74 -0.55
CA ALA A 109 8.26 6.74 -1.15
C ALA A 109 9.72 6.28 -1.22
N SER A 110 10.18 5.47 -0.26
CA SER A 110 11.54 4.94 -0.23
C SER A 110 11.67 3.51 -0.72
N ALA A 111 10.55 2.84 -1.03
CA ALA A 111 10.50 1.40 -1.31
C ALA A 111 11.46 0.96 -2.42
N GLU A 112 11.42 1.61 -3.58
CA GLU A 112 12.27 1.27 -4.72
C GLU A 112 13.76 1.33 -4.34
N ARG A 113 14.18 2.43 -3.72
CA ARG A 113 15.57 2.62 -3.28
C ARG A 113 15.97 1.59 -2.22
N SER A 114 15.09 1.33 -1.25
CA SER A 114 15.34 0.36 -0.18
C SER A 114 15.48 -1.06 -0.73
N TRP A 115 14.60 -1.47 -1.65
CA TRP A 115 14.67 -2.78 -2.29
C TRP A 115 15.89 -2.93 -3.19
N ALA A 116 16.26 -1.88 -3.96
CA ALA A 116 17.46 -1.88 -4.78
C ALA A 116 18.73 -2.03 -3.93
N THR A 117 18.85 -1.22 -2.87
CA THR A 117 20.01 -1.24 -1.95
C THR A 117 20.13 -2.58 -1.23
N ALA A 118 19.02 -3.14 -0.76
CA ALA A 118 18.99 -4.43 -0.09
C ALA A 118 19.10 -5.63 -1.05
N ARG A 119 19.16 -5.41 -2.37
CA ARG A 119 19.07 -6.47 -3.39
C ARG A 119 17.91 -7.41 -3.14
N HIS A 120 16.75 -6.81 -2.82
CA HIS A 120 15.56 -7.56 -2.44
C HIS A 120 15.11 -8.51 -3.56
N PRO A 121 14.79 -9.80 -3.27
CA PRO A 121 14.44 -10.78 -4.30
C PRO A 121 13.25 -10.39 -5.18
N LEU A 122 12.31 -9.59 -4.64
CA LEU A 122 11.12 -9.12 -5.37
C LEU A 122 11.34 -7.79 -6.10
N TYR A 123 12.55 -7.19 -6.06
CA TYR A 123 12.79 -5.90 -6.71
C TYR A 123 12.48 -5.95 -8.21
N GLY A 124 12.99 -6.95 -8.91
CA GLY A 124 12.70 -7.16 -10.34
C GLY A 124 11.20 -7.23 -10.62
N PHE A 125 10.48 -8.04 -9.83
CA PHE A 125 9.04 -8.19 -9.98
C PHE A 125 8.28 -6.91 -9.66
N MET A 126 8.57 -6.28 -8.53
CA MET A 126 7.80 -5.12 -8.03
C MET A 126 8.06 -3.85 -8.85
N VAL A 127 9.29 -3.65 -9.34
CA VAL A 127 9.73 -2.38 -9.95
C VAL A 127 9.99 -2.51 -11.45
N GLN A 128 10.75 -3.53 -11.88
CA GLN A 128 11.26 -3.60 -13.24
C GLN A 128 10.34 -4.33 -14.22
N THR A 129 9.57 -5.31 -13.76
CA THR A 129 8.68 -6.10 -14.63
C THR A 129 7.37 -5.33 -14.84
N ARG A 130 6.94 -5.23 -16.11
CA ARG A 130 5.61 -4.78 -16.47
C ARG A 130 4.68 -5.99 -16.60
N HIS A 131 3.51 -5.93 -15.98
CA HIS A 131 2.46 -6.93 -16.15
C HIS A 131 1.35 -6.34 -17.00
N GLU A 132 0.94 -7.05 -18.06
CA GLU A 132 -0.10 -6.59 -19.00
C GLU A 132 -1.45 -6.38 -18.30
N ASP A 133 -1.74 -7.19 -17.27
CA ASP A 133 -2.98 -7.11 -16.49
C ASP A 133 -2.98 -6.01 -15.42
N LEU A 134 -1.87 -5.28 -15.24
CA LEU A 134 -1.74 -4.21 -14.26
C LEU A 134 -1.55 -2.87 -14.96
N LEU A 135 -2.66 -2.23 -15.30
CA LEU A 135 -2.67 -0.90 -15.88
C LEU A 135 -2.86 0.13 -14.76
N VAL A 136 -1.83 0.92 -14.52
CA VAL A 136 -1.88 2.05 -13.59
C VAL A 136 -1.30 3.25 -14.29
N ASP A 137 -2.13 4.28 -14.49
CA ASP A 137 -1.65 5.56 -14.99
C ASP A 137 -0.87 6.28 -13.88
N LEU A 138 0.45 6.23 -13.97
CA LEU A 138 1.29 7.04 -13.10
C LEU A 138 1.21 8.49 -13.56
N PRO A 139 1.05 9.47 -12.65
CA PRO A 139 1.13 10.88 -13.03
C PRO A 139 2.49 11.13 -13.69
N ARG A 140 2.46 11.59 -14.94
CA ARG A 140 3.69 12.00 -15.61
C ARG A 140 4.28 13.18 -14.83
N PRO A 141 5.59 13.21 -14.55
CA PRO A 141 6.19 14.39 -13.98
C PRO A 141 5.88 15.57 -14.89
N VAL A 142 5.12 16.54 -14.38
CA VAL A 142 4.86 17.78 -15.11
C VAL A 142 6.19 18.53 -15.17
N PRO A 143 6.71 18.88 -16.36
CA PRO A 143 7.90 19.68 -16.46
C PRO A 143 7.69 20.98 -15.69
N ALA A 144 8.67 21.40 -14.90
CA ALA A 144 8.57 22.56 -14.01
C ALA A 144 8.18 23.89 -14.70
N THR A 145 8.19 23.95 -16.02
CA THR A 145 7.82 25.10 -16.86
C THR A 145 6.31 25.28 -17.06
N LEU A 146 5.45 24.35 -16.63
CA LEU A 146 3.99 24.45 -16.79
C LEU A 146 3.22 24.51 -15.47
N ALA A 147 3.88 24.82 -14.36
CA ALA A 147 3.26 24.91 -13.03
C ALA A 147 2.33 26.13 -12.84
N GLY A 148 1.93 26.82 -13.91
CA GLY A 148 1.16 28.07 -13.84
C GLY A 148 -0.32 27.99 -14.22
N THR A 149 -0.81 26.91 -14.81
CA THR A 149 -2.22 26.86 -15.22
C THR A 149 -2.69 25.41 -15.38
N LEU A 150 -3.70 25.03 -14.65
CA LEU A 150 -4.51 23.83 -14.68
C LEU A 150 -4.34 22.90 -13.48
N PHE A 151 -5.15 23.21 -12.47
CA PHE A 151 -5.59 22.24 -11.46
C PHE A 151 -6.60 21.29 -12.11
N GLU A 152 -6.13 20.32 -12.88
CA GLU A 152 -6.90 19.11 -13.14
C GLU A 152 -6.26 17.96 -12.40
N VAL A 153 -6.92 17.58 -11.31
CA VAL A 153 -6.59 16.39 -10.56
C VAL A 153 -7.02 15.19 -11.39
N LEU A 154 -6.11 14.65 -12.19
CA LEU A 154 -6.30 13.36 -12.85
C LEU A 154 -6.24 12.27 -11.77
N PHE A 155 -7.39 11.73 -11.45
CA PHE A 155 -7.50 10.55 -10.60
C PHE A 155 -6.91 9.35 -11.38
N GLY A 156 -5.81 8.82 -10.90
CA GLY A 156 -5.26 7.58 -11.44
C GLY A 156 -6.27 6.44 -11.27
N THR A 157 -6.63 5.81 -12.37
CA THR A 157 -7.53 4.65 -12.39
C THR A 157 -6.70 3.37 -12.42
N VAL A 158 -6.95 2.47 -11.48
CA VAL A 158 -6.41 1.11 -11.54
C VAL A 158 -7.47 0.22 -12.18
N THR A 159 -7.20 -0.27 -13.37
CA THR A 159 -8.05 -1.25 -14.04
C THR A 159 -7.41 -2.62 -13.95
N LEU A 160 -8.11 -3.57 -13.33
CA LEU A 160 -7.78 -4.99 -13.43
C LEU A 160 -8.59 -5.57 -14.59
N ALA A 161 -7.92 -6.02 -15.65
CA ALA A 161 -8.58 -6.78 -16.68
C ALA A 161 -9.01 -8.13 -16.09
N ALA A 162 -10.30 -8.41 -16.14
CA ALA A 162 -10.82 -9.74 -15.80
C ALA A 162 -10.51 -10.67 -16.97
N ALA A 163 -9.79 -11.75 -16.68
CA ALA A 163 -9.61 -12.86 -17.59
C ALA A 163 -10.85 -13.77 -17.57
#